data_0c9cba710179881d04974b29a18896c2
#
_entry.id   0c9cba710179881d04974b29a18896c2
#
_cell.length_a   1.000
_cell.length_b   1.000
_cell.length_c   1.000
_cell.angle_alpha   90.00
_cell.angle_beta   90.00
_cell.angle_gamma   90.00
#
_symmetry.space_group_name_H-M   'P 1'
#
loop_
_entity.id
_entity.type
_entity.pdbx_description
1 polymer ?
#
loop_
_entity_poly.entity_id
_entity_poly.type
_entity_poly.pdbx_seq_one_letter_code
_entity_poly.pdbx_strand_id
1 'polypeptide(L)'
;MNQIDFIGIVREAVKHFDSSKRIVRIDDISAKVSTNHVYRIKFSDSNFIIAKLSYFGKFEHFVEDHSIINSLSNNLPAPFENVLARSLIKGSSLFVHRHTDSLIDAWIVFYRPMRVRQKLPKRLNEDQIRKLAKTFAQFHQACYSVRNTLPKSSKTMKIDIEHLLRILQTSLGQHDHRMHIDLIREQCHKFLENTAAMPTENLEPIPV
;
A
#
# COMPACT_ATOMS: atom_id res chain seq x y z
N MET A 1 -5.76 8.82 -28.99
CA MET A 1 -5.26 8.12 -27.80
C MET A 1 -6.45 7.54 -27.07
N ASN A 2 -6.54 6.22 -26.96
CA ASN A 2 -7.60 5.59 -26.18
C ASN A 2 -7.37 5.91 -24.70
N GLN A 3 -8.30 6.63 -24.10
CA GLN A 3 -8.25 6.96 -22.67
C GLN A 3 -8.64 5.71 -21.88
N ILE A 4 -7.84 5.36 -20.85
CA ILE A 4 -8.13 4.23 -19.96
C ILE A 4 -9.39 4.55 -19.14
N ASP A 5 -10.39 3.66 -19.19
CA ASP A 5 -11.61 3.79 -18.40
C ASP A 5 -11.47 3.14 -17.01
N PHE A 6 -10.80 3.83 -16.10
CA PHE A 6 -10.66 3.37 -14.71
C PHE A 6 -12.00 3.16 -14.00
N ILE A 7 -13.02 3.95 -14.33
CA ILE A 7 -14.35 3.80 -13.74
C ILE A 7 -15.01 2.51 -14.21
N GLY A 8 -14.85 2.15 -15.48
CA GLY A 8 -15.28 0.86 -16.02
C GLY A 8 -14.63 -0.31 -15.30
N ILE A 9 -13.32 -0.25 -15.10
CA ILE A 9 -12.58 -1.28 -14.35
C ILE A 9 -13.08 -1.40 -12.89
N VAL A 10 -13.37 -0.26 -12.23
CA VAL A 10 -13.96 -0.28 -10.87
C VAL A 10 -15.35 -0.91 -10.87
N ARG A 11 -16.19 -0.64 -11.87
CA ARG A 11 -17.53 -1.26 -12.00
C ARG A 11 -17.44 -2.77 -12.19
N GLU A 12 -16.52 -3.20 -13.03
CA GLU A 12 -16.23 -4.62 -13.26
C GLU A 12 -15.82 -5.31 -11.94
N ALA A 13 -14.88 -4.72 -11.20
CA ALA A 13 -14.44 -5.25 -9.91
C ALA A 13 -15.59 -5.38 -8.90
N VAL A 14 -16.50 -4.39 -8.82
CA VAL A 14 -17.69 -4.48 -7.94
C VAL A 14 -18.59 -5.63 -8.36
N LYS A 15 -18.82 -5.80 -9.66
CA LYS A 15 -19.65 -6.91 -10.17
C LYS A 15 -19.04 -8.27 -9.82
N HIS A 16 -17.72 -8.39 -9.87
CA HIS A 16 -17.00 -9.60 -9.47
C HIS A 16 -17.02 -9.81 -7.95
N PHE A 17 -16.98 -8.74 -7.16
CA PHE A 17 -17.08 -8.81 -5.70
C PHE A 17 -18.47 -9.25 -5.26
N ASP A 18 -19.51 -8.50 -5.66
CA ASP A 18 -20.90 -8.73 -5.34
C ASP A 18 -21.81 -8.21 -6.47
N SER A 19 -22.30 -9.13 -7.30
CA SER A 19 -23.14 -8.81 -8.46
C SER A 19 -24.54 -8.28 -8.09
N SER A 20 -24.95 -8.43 -6.83
CA SER A 20 -26.25 -7.91 -6.33
C SER A 20 -26.21 -6.42 -6.02
N LYS A 21 -25.01 -5.84 -5.84
CA LYS A 21 -24.83 -4.43 -5.47
C LYS A 21 -25.05 -3.51 -6.66
N ARG A 22 -26.03 -2.60 -6.51
CA ARG A 22 -26.31 -1.56 -7.50
C ARG A 22 -25.54 -0.29 -7.18
N ILE A 23 -24.60 0.06 -8.05
CA ILE A 23 -23.81 1.30 -7.93
C ILE A 23 -24.70 2.50 -8.31
N VAL A 24 -24.76 3.49 -7.43
CA VAL A 24 -25.43 4.78 -7.67
C VAL A 24 -24.42 5.82 -8.14
N ARG A 25 -23.24 5.86 -7.50
CA ARG A 25 -22.21 6.87 -7.78
C ARG A 25 -20.81 6.36 -7.50
N ILE A 26 -19.84 6.76 -8.32
CA ILE A 26 -18.41 6.57 -8.11
C ILE A 26 -17.78 7.96 -8.10
N ASP A 27 -17.16 8.32 -6.99
CA ASP A 27 -16.41 9.58 -6.82
C ASP A 27 -14.92 9.28 -6.80
N ASP A 28 -14.14 9.94 -7.65
CA ASP A 28 -12.68 9.92 -7.55
C ASP A 28 -12.28 10.82 -6.36
N ILE A 29 -11.60 10.20 -5.39
CA ILE A 29 -11.08 10.86 -4.18
C ILE A 29 -9.57 10.71 -4.08
N SER A 30 -8.90 10.43 -5.19
CA SER A 30 -7.46 10.22 -5.27
C SER A 30 -6.69 11.45 -4.78
N ALA A 31 -5.64 11.22 -4.01
CA ALA A 31 -4.66 12.25 -3.72
C ALA A 31 -3.79 12.45 -4.97
N LYS A 32 -3.62 13.68 -5.43
CA LYS A 32 -2.85 14.01 -6.66
C LYS A 32 -1.34 13.71 -6.54
N VAL A 33 -0.89 13.24 -5.40
CA VAL A 33 0.53 12.94 -5.09
C VAL A 33 0.85 11.44 -5.13
N SER A 34 -0.12 10.58 -5.47
CA SER A 34 0.03 9.13 -5.49
C SER A 34 -0.23 8.57 -6.89
N THR A 35 0.49 7.52 -7.25
CA THR A 35 0.23 6.70 -8.45
C THR A 35 -1.01 5.80 -8.32
N ASN A 36 -1.59 5.72 -7.11
CA ASN A 36 -2.79 4.97 -6.87
C ASN A 36 -4.04 5.83 -7.05
N HIS A 37 -5.05 5.26 -7.68
CA HIS A 37 -6.38 5.87 -7.76
C HIS A 37 -7.25 5.36 -6.62
N VAL A 38 -8.00 6.26 -5.99
CA VAL A 38 -8.89 5.93 -4.89
C VAL A 38 -10.30 6.41 -5.21
N TYR A 39 -11.25 5.50 -5.15
CA TYR A 39 -12.64 5.79 -5.47
C TYR A 39 -13.55 5.50 -4.29
N ARG A 40 -14.52 6.38 -4.08
CA ARG A 40 -15.67 6.14 -3.20
C ARG A 40 -16.82 5.63 -4.03
N ILE A 41 -17.32 4.43 -3.73
CA ILE A 41 -18.38 3.78 -4.46
C ILE A 41 -19.61 3.75 -3.57
N LYS A 42 -20.66 4.49 -3.96
CA LYS A 42 -21.97 4.52 -3.28
C LYS A 42 -22.93 3.52 -3.91
N PHE A 43 -23.65 2.79 -3.08
CA PHE A 43 -24.66 1.83 -3.47
C PHE A 43 -26.08 2.35 -3.19
N SER A 44 -27.07 1.70 -3.79
CA SER A 44 -28.50 2.04 -3.64
C SER A 44 -29.03 1.84 -2.21
N ASP A 45 -28.38 1.00 -1.40
CA ASP A 45 -28.68 0.77 0.00
C ASP A 45 -28.08 1.83 0.95
N SER A 46 -27.62 2.96 0.41
CA SER A 46 -26.95 4.06 1.11
C SER A 46 -25.57 3.71 1.71
N ASN A 47 -25.11 2.46 1.59
CA ASN A 47 -23.77 2.06 1.97
C ASN A 47 -22.74 2.53 0.94
N PHE A 48 -21.48 2.59 1.34
CA PHE A 48 -20.38 2.85 0.43
C PHE A 48 -19.13 2.07 0.82
N ILE A 49 -18.27 1.86 -0.15
CA ILE A 49 -16.94 1.26 0.03
C ILE A 49 -15.89 2.15 -0.63
N ILE A 50 -14.64 1.90 -0.28
CA ILE A 50 -13.48 2.56 -0.90
C ILE A 50 -12.76 1.54 -1.78
N ALA A 51 -12.53 1.88 -3.04
CA ALA A 51 -11.69 1.12 -3.95
C ALA A 51 -10.31 1.78 -4.04
N LYS A 52 -9.24 1.00 -3.91
CA LYS A 52 -7.89 1.40 -4.27
C LYS A 52 -7.49 0.64 -5.53
N LEU A 53 -7.21 1.37 -6.60
CA LEU A 53 -6.75 0.85 -7.89
C LEU A 53 -5.29 1.24 -8.08
N SER A 54 -4.49 0.28 -8.53
CA SER A 54 -3.11 0.47 -8.96
C SER A 54 -2.88 -0.24 -10.29
N TYR A 55 -1.94 0.27 -11.06
CA TYR A 55 -1.42 -0.35 -12.29
C TYR A 55 0.10 -0.18 -12.38
N PHE A 56 0.71 0.26 -11.29
CA PHE A 56 2.14 0.52 -11.22
C PHE A 56 2.84 -0.52 -10.35
N GLY A 57 3.92 -1.10 -10.85
CA GLY A 57 4.70 -2.11 -10.16
C GLY A 57 4.31 -3.54 -10.58
N LYS A 58 4.23 -4.46 -9.62
CA LYS A 58 3.89 -5.86 -9.85
C LYS A 58 2.63 -6.23 -9.11
N PHE A 59 1.78 -7.04 -9.74
CA PHE A 59 0.56 -7.56 -9.15
C PHE A 59 0.81 -8.29 -7.82
N GLU A 60 1.83 -9.13 -7.79
CA GLU A 60 2.20 -9.93 -6.61
C GLU A 60 2.53 -9.03 -5.42
N HIS A 61 3.26 -7.95 -5.64
CA HIS A 61 3.57 -6.96 -4.60
C HIS A 61 2.33 -6.23 -4.10
N PHE A 62 1.40 -5.91 -5.00
CA PHE A 62 0.12 -5.31 -4.60
C PHE A 62 -0.68 -6.26 -3.70
N VAL A 63 -0.74 -7.55 -4.06
CA VAL A 63 -1.42 -8.57 -3.25
C VAL A 63 -0.75 -8.73 -1.88
N GLU A 64 0.58 -8.79 -1.83
CA GLU A 64 1.33 -8.89 -0.57
C GLU A 64 1.05 -7.70 0.35
N ASP A 65 1.17 -6.46 -0.15
CA ASP A 65 0.94 -5.24 0.62
C ASP A 65 -0.45 -5.22 1.24
N HIS A 66 -1.46 -5.57 0.44
CA HIS A 66 -2.85 -5.55 0.92
C HIS A 66 -3.18 -6.75 1.83
N SER A 67 -2.47 -7.87 1.69
CA SER A 67 -2.56 -9.00 2.61
C SER A 67 -1.96 -8.68 3.97
N ILE A 68 -0.83 -7.96 4.01
CA ILE A 68 -0.22 -7.44 5.24
C ILE A 68 -1.16 -6.44 5.91
N ILE A 69 -1.70 -5.46 5.18
CA ILE A 69 -2.66 -4.49 5.71
C ILE A 69 -3.90 -5.19 6.28
N ASN A 70 -4.42 -6.20 5.57
CA ASN A 70 -5.56 -6.99 6.04
C ASN A 70 -5.24 -7.73 7.34
N SER A 71 -4.09 -8.37 7.43
CA SER A 71 -3.65 -9.06 8.65
C SER A 71 -3.47 -8.09 9.81
N LEU A 72 -2.77 -6.97 9.61
CA LEU A 72 -2.61 -5.92 10.63
C LEU A 72 -3.95 -5.39 11.12
N SER A 73 -4.87 -5.03 10.19
CA SER A 73 -6.18 -4.48 10.55
C SER A 73 -7.06 -5.42 11.37
N ASN A 74 -6.76 -6.73 11.34
CA ASN A 74 -7.49 -7.74 12.11
C ASN A 74 -6.81 -8.13 13.43
N ASN A 75 -5.50 -7.90 13.57
CA ASN A 75 -4.71 -8.40 14.70
C ASN A 75 -4.11 -7.31 15.60
N LEU A 76 -4.09 -6.04 15.15
CA LEU A 76 -3.55 -4.96 15.97
C LEU A 76 -4.31 -4.83 17.32
N PRO A 77 -3.58 -4.77 18.45
CA PRO A 77 -4.20 -4.60 19.77
C PRO A 77 -4.65 -3.14 20.00
N ALA A 78 -5.46 -2.93 21.02
CA ALA A 78 -5.81 -1.61 21.50
C ALA A 78 -4.54 -0.78 21.84
N PRO A 79 -4.52 0.50 21.56
CA PRO A 79 -5.60 1.32 20.97
C PRO A 79 -5.59 1.39 19.43
N PHE A 80 -4.87 0.49 18.75
CA PHE A 80 -4.60 0.55 17.31
C PHE A 80 -5.52 -0.35 16.46
N GLU A 81 -6.47 -1.06 17.04
CA GLU A 81 -7.38 -2.01 16.38
C GLU A 81 -8.20 -1.41 15.24
N ASN A 82 -8.32 -0.08 15.18
CA ASN A 82 -9.09 0.63 14.15
C ASN A 82 -8.25 1.69 13.41
N VAL A 83 -6.93 1.62 13.49
CA VAL A 83 -6.05 2.61 12.84
C VAL A 83 -5.92 2.35 11.34
N LEU A 84 -6.11 1.11 10.90
CA LEU A 84 -6.07 0.72 9.49
C LEU A 84 -7.47 0.42 8.97
N ALA A 85 -7.70 0.78 7.71
CA ALA A 85 -8.94 0.42 7.02
C ALA A 85 -9.02 -1.10 6.84
N ARG A 86 -10.16 -1.70 7.20
CA ARG A 86 -10.39 -3.13 7.02
C ARG A 86 -10.67 -3.44 5.55
N SER A 87 -9.89 -4.34 4.98
CA SER A 87 -10.12 -4.84 3.63
C SER A 87 -11.40 -5.64 3.55
N LEU A 88 -12.03 -5.64 2.37
CA LEU A 88 -13.15 -6.52 2.11
C LEU A 88 -12.66 -7.90 1.67
N ILE A 89 -13.31 -8.91 2.21
CA ILE A 89 -13.01 -10.32 1.91
C ILE A 89 -14.14 -10.93 1.07
N LYS A 90 -13.82 -11.90 0.24
CA LYS A 90 -14.79 -12.74 -0.48
C LYS A 90 -14.52 -14.19 -0.11
N GLY A 91 -15.50 -14.83 0.52
CA GLY A 91 -15.26 -16.11 1.20
C GLY A 91 -14.29 -15.93 2.38
N SER A 92 -13.18 -16.64 2.39
CA SER A 92 -12.14 -16.58 3.43
C SER A 92 -10.92 -15.72 3.04
N SER A 93 -10.88 -15.17 1.83
CA SER A 93 -9.69 -14.52 1.29
C SER A 93 -9.91 -13.03 1.03
N LEU A 94 -8.82 -12.26 1.10
CA LEU A 94 -8.78 -10.88 0.62
C LEU A 94 -9.30 -10.83 -0.81
N PHE A 95 -10.27 -9.97 -1.08
CA PHE A 95 -10.73 -9.75 -2.44
C PHE A 95 -9.77 -8.81 -3.17
N VAL A 96 -9.14 -9.34 -4.21
CA VAL A 96 -8.35 -8.57 -5.17
C VAL A 96 -8.87 -8.89 -6.57
N HIS A 97 -9.22 -7.87 -7.33
CA HIS A 97 -9.58 -7.99 -8.73
C HIS A 97 -8.41 -7.56 -9.61
N ARG A 98 -8.10 -8.35 -10.64
CA ARG A 98 -7.13 -8.01 -11.68
C ARG A 98 -7.86 -7.86 -13.00
N HIS A 99 -7.72 -6.70 -13.60
CA HIS A 99 -8.17 -6.39 -14.96
C HIS A 99 -6.96 -6.33 -15.87
N THR A 100 -6.98 -7.11 -16.95
CA THR A 100 -5.89 -7.13 -17.93
C THR A 100 -6.49 -7.04 -19.33
N ASP A 101 -6.07 -6.03 -20.06
CA ASP A 101 -6.38 -5.88 -21.50
C ASP A 101 -5.14 -5.45 -22.27
N SER A 102 -5.31 -5.05 -23.53
CA SER A 102 -4.21 -4.59 -24.41
C SER A 102 -3.62 -3.23 -24.00
N LEU A 103 -4.28 -2.48 -23.10
CA LEU A 103 -3.91 -1.12 -22.73
C LEU A 103 -3.32 -1.06 -21.31
N ILE A 104 -3.80 -1.95 -20.39
CA ILE A 104 -3.44 -1.86 -18.99
C ILE A 104 -3.58 -3.20 -18.28
N ASP A 105 -2.72 -3.43 -17.29
CA ASP A 105 -2.87 -4.44 -16.24
C ASP A 105 -3.09 -3.69 -14.92
N ALA A 106 -4.32 -3.71 -14.40
CA ALA A 106 -4.73 -2.93 -13.23
C ALA A 106 -5.33 -3.82 -12.15
N TRP A 107 -5.14 -3.41 -10.89
CA TRP A 107 -5.53 -4.21 -9.73
C TRP A 107 -6.35 -3.38 -8.76
N ILE A 108 -7.38 -3.97 -8.18
CA ILE A 108 -8.30 -3.30 -7.26
C ILE A 108 -8.47 -4.13 -6.00
N VAL A 109 -8.44 -3.43 -4.87
CA VAL A 109 -8.84 -3.93 -3.57
C VAL A 109 -9.90 -3.01 -2.97
N PHE A 110 -10.82 -3.57 -2.19
CA PHE A 110 -11.86 -2.81 -1.52
C PHE A 110 -11.63 -2.73 -0.02
N TYR A 111 -12.02 -1.58 0.55
CA TYR A 111 -11.94 -1.29 1.97
C TYR A 111 -13.27 -0.81 2.53
N ARG A 112 -13.49 -1.13 3.80
CA ARG A 112 -14.53 -0.45 4.58
C ARG A 112 -14.14 1.01 4.80
N PRO A 113 -15.11 1.95 4.73
CA PRO A 113 -14.81 3.35 5.00
C PRO A 113 -14.35 3.56 6.43
N MET A 114 -13.32 4.37 6.60
CA MET A 114 -12.86 4.82 7.91
C MET A 114 -13.51 6.15 8.27
N ARG A 115 -13.85 6.31 9.55
CA ARG A 115 -14.29 7.60 10.10
C ARG A 115 -13.09 8.31 10.73
N VAL A 116 -12.63 9.38 10.11
CA VAL A 116 -11.63 10.26 10.70
C VAL A 116 -12.31 11.10 11.77
N ARG A 117 -11.94 10.88 13.05
CA ARG A 117 -12.52 11.61 14.18
C ARG A 117 -11.92 12.99 14.37
N GLN A 118 -10.62 13.13 14.12
CA GLN A 118 -9.90 14.41 14.22
C GLN A 118 -8.95 14.56 13.04
N LYS A 119 -8.84 15.78 12.52
CA LYS A 119 -7.82 16.15 11.55
C LYS A 119 -6.65 16.77 12.29
N LEU A 120 -5.44 16.40 11.90
CA LEU A 120 -4.25 17.10 12.36
C LEU A 120 -4.27 18.54 11.84
N PRO A 121 -3.83 19.53 12.64
CA PRO A 121 -3.67 20.88 12.17
C PRO A 121 -2.62 20.96 11.06
N LYS A 122 -2.69 21.98 10.20
CA LYS A 122 -1.73 22.16 9.09
C LYS A 122 -0.26 22.30 9.57
N ARG A 123 -0.08 22.86 10.78
CA ARG A 123 1.22 22.93 11.44
C ARG A 123 1.06 22.41 12.85
N LEU A 124 1.96 21.53 13.25
CA LEU A 124 2.02 20.99 14.60
C LEU A 124 2.96 21.85 15.43
N ASN A 125 2.61 22.11 16.69
CA ASN A 125 3.54 22.63 17.67
C ASN A 125 4.43 21.50 18.21
N GLU A 126 5.45 21.85 19.01
CA GLU A 126 6.45 20.90 19.48
C GLU A 126 5.85 19.77 20.33
N ASP A 127 4.89 20.09 21.20
CA ASP A 127 4.21 19.09 22.05
C ASP A 127 3.37 18.12 21.22
N GLN A 128 2.71 18.62 20.17
CA GLN A 128 1.96 17.78 19.24
C GLN A 128 2.90 16.87 18.44
N ILE A 129 4.08 17.35 18.03
CA ILE A 129 5.10 16.55 17.36
C ILE A 129 5.60 15.43 18.29
N ARG A 130 5.95 15.78 19.53
CA ARG A 130 6.38 14.77 20.54
C ARG A 130 5.32 13.72 20.80
N LYS A 131 4.06 14.13 20.96
CA LYS A 131 2.93 13.23 21.15
C LYS A 131 2.73 12.31 19.95
N LEU A 132 2.82 12.86 18.74
CA LEU A 132 2.69 12.09 17.50
C LEU A 132 3.83 11.07 17.39
N ALA A 133 5.09 11.48 17.62
CA ALA A 133 6.24 10.58 17.60
C ALA A 133 6.10 9.42 18.59
N LYS A 134 5.63 9.72 19.82
CA LYS A 134 5.34 8.68 20.82
C LYS A 134 4.25 7.71 20.32
N THR A 135 3.19 8.25 19.71
CA THR A 135 2.10 7.42 19.15
C THR A 135 2.61 6.51 18.03
N PHE A 136 3.48 7.01 17.14
CA PHE A 136 4.09 6.19 16.09
C PHE A 136 4.99 5.09 16.67
N ALA A 137 5.82 5.40 17.67
CA ALA A 137 6.64 4.40 18.34
C ALA A 137 5.78 3.29 18.97
N GLN A 138 4.67 3.64 19.63
CA GLN A 138 3.74 2.68 20.18
C GLN A 138 3.03 1.85 19.09
N PHE A 139 2.69 2.47 17.97
CA PHE A 139 2.13 1.77 16.82
C PHE A 139 3.12 0.75 16.24
N HIS A 140 4.39 1.13 16.07
CA HIS A 140 5.42 0.19 15.62
C HIS A 140 5.61 -0.99 16.59
N GLN A 141 5.58 -0.74 17.90
CA GLN A 141 5.61 -1.82 18.90
C GLN A 141 4.39 -2.75 18.78
N ALA A 142 3.19 -2.20 18.55
CA ALA A 142 1.99 -2.98 18.32
C ALA A 142 2.10 -3.82 17.02
N CYS A 143 2.62 -3.26 15.93
CA CYS A 143 2.90 -4.01 14.70
C CYS A 143 3.90 -5.15 14.96
N TYR A 144 4.98 -4.86 15.69
CA TYR A 144 5.97 -5.87 16.03
C TYR A 144 5.38 -7.02 16.87
N SER A 145 4.49 -6.72 17.83
CA SER A 145 3.85 -7.75 18.67
C SER A 145 3.01 -8.75 17.87
N VAL A 146 2.48 -8.36 16.70
CA VAL A 146 1.67 -9.22 15.84
C VAL A 146 2.41 -9.73 14.60
N ARG A 147 3.73 -9.50 14.49
CA ARG A 147 4.52 -9.84 13.31
C ARG A 147 4.38 -11.30 12.86
N ASN A 148 4.24 -12.24 13.81
CA ASN A 148 4.10 -13.66 13.52
C ASN A 148 2.75 -14.03 12.86
N THR A 149 1.78 -13.10 12.85
CA THR A 149 0.49 -13.28 12.17
C THR A 149 0.51 -12.74 10.74
N LEU A 150 1.59 -12.05 10.36
CA LEU A 150 1.71 -11.42 9.05
C LEU A 150 2.10 -12.45 7.99
N PRO A 151 1.57 -12.33 6.77
CA PRO A 151 2.06 -13.13 5.66
C PRO A 151 3.53 -12.77 5.37
N LYS A 152 4.28 -13.75 4.88
CA LYS A 152 5.65 -13.50 4.41
C LYS A 152 5.61 -12.51 3.25
N SER A 153 6.52 -11.53 3.29
CA SER A 153 6.70 -10.57 2.20
C SER A 153 7.96 -10.93 1.41
N SER A 154 7.85 -10.85 0.08
CA SER A 154 9.01 -10.92 -0.81
C SER A 154 9.77 -9.60 -0.86
N LYS A 155 9.18 -8.51 -0.34
CA LYS A 155 9.76 -7.17 -0.31
C LYS A 155 10.59 -6.98 0.95
N THR A 156 11.87 -6.88 0.77
CA THR A 156 12.79 -6.39 1.80
C THR A 156 13.56 -5.21 1.24
N MET A 157 14.01 -4.30 2.10
CA MET A 157 14.84 -3.17 1.67
C MET A 157 16.09 -3.66 0.94
N LYS A 158 16.64 -4.81 1.33
CA LYS A 158 17.75 -5.47 0.63
C LYS A 158 17.38 -5.76 -0.84
N ILE A 159 16.23 -6.41 -1.08
CA ILE A 159 15.76 -6.74 -2.44
C ILE A 159 15.53 -5.47 -3.25
N ASP A 160 14.94 -4.43 -2.65
CA ASP A 160 14.70 -3.16 -3.33
C ASP A 160 16.00 -2.45 -3.70
N ILE A 161 17.02 -2.48 -2.82
CA ILE A 161 18.34 -1.92 -3.11
C ILE A 161 19.07 -2.73 -4.19
N GLU A 162 19.03 -4.06 -4.13
CA GLU A 162 19.58 -4.92 -5.18
C GLU A 162 18.86 -4.68 -6.53
N HIS A 163 17.55 -4.42 -6.50
CA HIS A 163 16.78 -4.03 -7.69
C HIS A 163 17.21 -2.67 -8.23
N LEU A 164 17.37 -1.67 -7.36
CA LEU A 164 17.87 -0.34 -7.72
C LEU A 164 19.25 -0.43 -8.37
N LEU A 165 20.18 -1.20 -7.79
CA LEU A 165 21.51 -1.42 -8.38
C LEU A 165 21.42 -2.01 -9.79
N ARG A 166 20.47 -2.94 -10.05
CA ARG A 166 20.24 -3.47 -11.41
C ARG A 166 19.68 -2.41 -12.36
N ILE A 167 18.75 -1.57 -11.92
CA ILE A 167 18.22 -0.46 -12.71
C ILE A 167 19.35 0.49 -13.12
N LEU A 168 20.27 0.83 -12.21
CA LEU A 168 21.40 1.71 -12.47
C LEU A 168 22.43 1.11 -13.46
N GLN A 169 22.32 -0.17 -13.81
CA GLN A 169 23.12 -0.79 -14.88
C GLN A 169 22.48 -0.65 -16.27
N THR A 170 21.18 -0.32 -16.35
CA THR A 170 20.49 -0.13 -17.60
C THR A 170 20.78 1.23 -18.21
N SER A 171 20.65 1.35 -19.53
CA SER A 171 20.85 2.64 -20.25
C SER A 171 19.91 3.73 -19.73
N LEU A 172 18.65 3.37 -19.41
CA LEU A 172 17.65 4.30 -18.88
C LEU A 172 18.04 4.76 -17.48
N GLY A 173 18.39 3.82 -16.58
CA GLY A 173 18.80 4.14 -15.22
C GLY A 173 20.07 5.00 -15.17
N GLN A 174 21.02 4.76 -16.09
CA GLN A 174 22.22 5.61 -16.22
C GLN A 174 21.88 7.01 -16.73
N HIS A 175 20.91 7.14 -17.63
CA HIS A 175 20.45 8.43 -18.13
C HIS A 175 19.73 9.22 -17.02
N ASP A 176 18.77 8.60 -16.34
CA ASP A 176 17.91 9.26 -15.38
C ASP A 176 18.66 9.69 -14.11
N HIS A 177 19.69 8.93 -13.73
CA HIS A 177 20.44 9.15 -12.49
C HIS A 177 21.89 9.62 -12.71
N ARG A 178 22.27 9.97 -13.94
CA ARG A 178 23.65 10.29 -14.36
C ARG A 178 24.40 11.23 -13.42
N MET A 179 23.73 12.21 -12.83
CA MET A 179 24.35 13.22 -11.95
C MET A 179 24.78 12.65 -10.59
N HIS A 180 24.17 11.55 -10.16
CA HIS A 180 24.36 11.01 -8.80
C HIS A 180 24.58 9.50 -8.78
N ILE A 181 24.79 8.88 -9.94
CA ILE A 181 24.82 7.42 -10.08
C ILE A 181 25.88 6.77 -9.20
N ASP A 182 27.08 7.34 -9.12
CA ASP A 182 28.17 6.77 -8.34
C ASP A 182 27.92 6.94 -6.84
N LEU A 183 27.35 8.07 -6.42
CA LEU A 183 26.95 8.28 -5.03
C LEU A 183 25.83 7.31 -4.63
N ILE A 184 24.82 7.12 -5.49
CA ILE A 184 23.71 6.19 -5.21
C ILE A 184 24.27 4.76 -5.11
N ARG A 185 25.16 4.34 -6.02
CA ARG A 185 25.79 3.03 -5.96
C ARG A 185 26.59 2.84 -4.68
N GLU A 186 27.41 3.81 -4.31
CA GLU A 186 28.20 3.76 -3.07
C GLU A 186 27.31 3.59 -1.84
N GLN A 187 26.22 4.38 -1.73
CA GLN A 187 25.30 4.28 -0.59
C GLN A 187 24.56 2.94 -0.58
N CYS A 188 24.16 2.42 -1.73
CA CYS A 188 23.54 1.10 -1.85
C CYS A 188 24.50 -0.01 -1.37
N HIS A 189 25.75 0.01 -1.80
CA HIS A 189 26.75 -0.98 -1.35
C HIS A 189 27.02 -0.88 0.15
N LYS A 190 27.23 0.32 0.69
CA LYS A 190 27.37 0.52 2.15
C LYS A 190 26.18 -0.02 2.94
N PHE A 191 24.96 0.19 2.43
CA PHE A 191 23.77 -0.38 3.07
C PHE A 191 23.80 -1.91 3.07
N LEU A 192 24.11 -2.54 1.92
CA LEU A 192 24.16 -3.99 1.81
C LEU A 192 25.26 -4.59 2.71
N GLU A 193 26.43 -3.96 2.79
CA GLU A 193 27.51 -4.36 3.68
C GLU A 193 27.10 -4.28 5.15
N ASN A 194 26.49 -3.16 5.56
CA ASN A 194 26.02 -2.97 6.92
C ASN A 194 24.93 -3.97 7.31
N THR A 195 24.01 -4.26 6.38
CA THR A 195 22.93 -5.22 6.63
C THR A 195 23.39 -6.67 6.61
N ALA A 196 24.48 -7.00 5.90
CA ALA A 196 25.05 -8.34 5.91
C ALA A 196 25.64 -8.71 7.30
N ALA A 197 26.06 -7.71 8.07
CA ALA A 197 26.55 -7.89 9.44
C ALA A 197 25.45 -7.95 10.51
N MET A 198 24.18 -7.64 10.14
CA MET A 198 23.07 -7.69 11.08
C MET A 198 22.52 -9.13 11.21
N PRO A 199 22.14 -9.56 12.43
CA PRO A 199 21.41 -10.80 12.60
C PRO A 199 20.13 -10.80 11.74
N THR A 200 19.87 -11.91 11.04
CA THR A 200 18.70 -12.05 10.14
C THR A 200 17.37 -11.77 10.84
N GLU A 201 17.29 -12.00 12.14
CA GLU A 201 16.14 -11.69 13.01
C GLU A 201 15.78 -10.19 13.04
N ASN A 202 16.74 -9.30 12.77
CA ASN A 202 16.54 -7.85 12.75
C ASN A 202 16.21 -7.31 11.35
N LEU A 203 16.22 -8.17 10.33
CA LEU A 203 15.97 -7.80 8.93
C LEU A 203 14.58 -8.21 8.45
N GLU A 204 13.75 -8.78 9.33
CA GLU A 204 12.36 -9.07 8.97
C GLU A 204 11.62 -7.74 8.67
N PRO A 205 10.85 -7.71 7.58
CA PRO A 205 10.10 -6.52 7.19
C PRO A 205 9.14 -6.16 8.31
N ILE A 206 9.41 -5.03 8.99
CA ILE A 206 8.41 -4.39 9.83
C ILE A 206 7.53 -3.61 8.85
N PRO A 207 6.24 -3.91 8.76
CA PRO A 207 5.34 -3.13 7.91
C PRO A 207 5.37 -1.67 8.38
N VAL A 208 5.79 -0.78 7.51
CA VAL A 208 5.89 0.68 7.76
C VAL A 208 4.61 1.34 7.23
#